data_552d45c2f5fff77fda5dc6e2e40badce
#
_entry.id   552d45c2f5fff77fda5dc6e2e40badce
#
_cell.length_a   1.000
_cell.length_b   1.000
_cell.length_c   1.000
_cell.angle_alpha   90.00
_cell.angle_beta   90.00
_cell.angle_gamma   90.00
#
_symmetry.space_group_name_H-M   'P 1'
#
loop_
_entity.id
_entity.type
_entity.pdbx_description
1 polymer ?
#
loop_
_entity_poly.entity_id
_entity_poly.type
_entity_poly.pdbx_seq_one_letter_code
_entity_poly.pdbx_strand_id
1 'polypeptide(L)'
;NDGYVYDQNLNSYPSPAYDMNGTVYVPVTLCCGKFGLGYSTISVAGETVLRVTDGTAQSDSSFTASKSGEIESAINTYRGVPDQPEPPVQPDPPPQPVQPEEPPIPEVEEEPAQRPAYVYLTFYGAPTSYTPAILDALDSANRQATFFLPVDTAAWTDDTVRRIVAEGHAPALLLDASSETDPDALVASLTSANERLALLTGVTTRIVSNQSGCKALTEAQRDALVAAGYRLWDAALDSGDATQSAARAYATTAQQFASTSGNLVVQLHHSRETAQTVQLLTAYMSRQGIPSPRITISTAPINGASDTR
;
A
#
# COMPACT_ATOMS: atom_id res chain seq x y z
N ASN A 1 20.82 -3.23 28.53
CA ASN A 1 20.92 -2.40 27.31
C ASN A 1 22.39 -2.04 27.15
N ASP A 2 23.04 -2.64 26.18
CA ASP A 2 24.49 -2.54 25.88
C ASP A 2 24.86 -1.29 25.06
N GLY A 3 23.89 -0.43 24.74
CA GLY A 3 24.09 0.82 24.00
C GLY A 3 24.28 0.62 22.48
N TYR A 4 23.91 -0.55 21.97
CA TYR A 4 23.98 -0.85 20.53
C TYR A 4 22.57 -1.00 19.94
N VAL A 5 22.42 -0.60 18.67
CA VAL A 5 21.26 -0.90 17.83
C VAL A 5 21.67 -2.00 16.86
N TYR A 6 20.80 -3.00 16.69
CA TYR A 6 21.02 -4.11 15.77
C TYR A 6 20.02 -4.04 14.63
N ASP A 7 20.47 -4.26 13.40
CA ASP A 7 19.55 -4.47 12.27
C ASP A 7 19.06 -5.92 12.22
N GLN A 8 18.15 -6.21 11.30
CA GLN A 8 17.56 -7.55 11.12
C GLN A 8 18.60 -8.64 10.79
N ASN A 9 19.80 -8.26 10.36
CA ASN A 9 20.93 -9.17 10.09
C ASN A 9 21.90 -9.27 11.28
N LEU A 10 21.52 -8.75 12.45
CA LEU A 10 22.32 -8.68 13.68
C LEU A 10 23.63 -7.87 13.53
N ASN A 11 23.73 -7.00 12.53
CA ASN A 11 24.81 -6.04 12.48
C ASN A 11 24.62 -5.00 13.59
N SER A 12 25.64 -4.81 14.43
CA SER A 12 25.60 -3.86 15.52
C SER A 12 26.04 -2.46 15.07
N TYR A 13 25.34 -1.43 15.56
CA TYR A 13 25.68 -0.03 15.32
C TYR A 13 25.90 0.64 16.69
N PRO A 14 27.03 1.34 16.88
CA PRO A 14 27.35 2.03 18.12
C PRO A 14 26.56 3.34 18.24
N SER A 15 25.22 3.23 18.22
CA SER A 15 24.32 4.36 18.30
C SER A 15 23.21 4.00 19.28
N PRO A 16 23.08 4.72 20.39
CA PRO A 16 22.07 4.40 21.37
C PRO A 16 20.67 4.66 20.80
N ALA A 17 19.78 3.67 20.89
CA ALA A 17 18.34 3.91 20.81
C ALA A 17 17.84 4.22 22.24
N TYR A 18 16.96 5.17 22.37
CA TYR A 18 16.39 5.57 23.67
C TYR A 18 14.89 5.27 23.68
N ASP A 19 14.43 4.57 24.69
CA ASP A 19 13.00 4.45 24.99
C ASP A 19 12.60 5.58 25.94
N MET A 20 11.67 6.41 25.49
CA MET A 20 11.07 7.46 26.32
C MET A 20 9.56 7.26 26.33
N ASN A 21 9.04 6.75 27.43
CA ASN A 21 7.61 6.50 27.64
C ASN A 21 6.96 5.58 26.60
N GLY A 22 7.65 4.50 26.20
CA GLY A 22 7.17 3.55 25.21
C GLY A 22 7.38 3.98 23.75
N THR A 23 8.04 5.12 23.52
CA THR A 23 8.46 5.58 22.19
C THR A 23 9.97 5.40 22.03
N VAL A 24 10.35 4.63 21.02
CA VAL A 24 11.78 4.40 20.73
C VAL A 24 12.32 5.50 19.81
N TYR A 25 13.34 6.20 20.29
CA TYR A 25 14.06 7.22 19.54
C TYR A 25 15.36 6.64 19.01
N VAL A 26 15.64 6.88 17.74
CA VAL A 26 16.88 6.45 17.07
C VAL A 26 17.59 7.66 16.45
N PRO A 27 18.94 7.65 16.38
CA PRO A 27 19.67 8.75 15.77
C PRO A 27 19.30 8.95 14.30
N VAL A 28 19.01 10.18 13.91
CA VAL A 28 18.67 10.56 12.53
C VAL A 28 19.80 10.15 11.55
N THR A 29 21.05 10.25 11.97
CA THR A 29 22.23 9.84 11.19
C THR A 29 22.19 8.38 10.78
N LEU A 30 21.77 7.51 11.70
CA LEU A 30 21.60 6.09 11.43
C LEU A 30 20.48 5.84 10.44
N CYS A 31 19.31 6.47 10.66
CA CYS A 31 18.15 6.32 9.78
C CYS A 31 18.46 6.84 8.37
N CYS A 32 18.99 8.06 8.25
CA CYS A 32 19.31 8.63 6.95
C CYS A 32 20.36 7.77 6.20
N GLY A 33 21.38 7.28 6.88
CA GLY A 33 22.39 6.41 6.26
C GLY A 33 21.82 5.08 5.76
N LYS A 34 20.84 4.50 6.48
CA LYS A 34 20.18 3.24 6.08
C LYS A 34 19.23 3.41 4.92
N PHE A 35 18.54 4.54 4.85
CA PHE A 35 17.57 4.83 3.80
C PHE A 35 18.12 5.61 2.60
N GLY A 36 19.45 5.83 2.56
CA GLY A 36 20.07 6.60 1.48
C GLY A 36 19.65 8.07 1.44
N LEU A 37 19.22 8.61 2.60
CA LEU A 37 18.78 10.00 2.73
C LEU A 37 19.94 10.89 3.20
N GLY A 38 19.93 12.13 2.75
CA GLY A 38 20.75 13.21 3.30
C GLY A 38 20.04 13.90 4.47
N TYR A 39 20.79 14.56 5.33
CA TYR A 39 20.24 15.47 6.32
C TYR A 39 21.15 16.69 6.49
N SER A 40 20.52 17.80 6.83
CA SER A 40 21.19 19.07 7.15
C SER A 40 20.45 19.79 8.26
N THR A 41 21.10 20.75 8.88
CA THR A 41 20.46 21.65 9.83
C THR A 41 20.37 23.05 9.21
N ILE A 42 19.17 23.64 9.27
CA ILE A 42 18.92 25.00 8.86
C ILE A 42 18.47 25.83 10.06
N SER A 43 18.69 27.14 10.04
CA SER A 43 18.23 28.05 11.10
C SER A 43 17.08 28.90 10.57
N VAL A 44 15.91 28.84 11.26
CA VAL A 44 14.72 29.63 10.93
C VAL A 44 14.15 30.18 12.26
N ALA A 45 13.86 31.46 12.30
CA ALA A 45 13.31 32.13 13.47
C ALA A 45 14.10 31.90 14.78
N GLY A 46 15.43 31.74 14.66
CA GLY A 46 16.31 31.48 15.81
C GLY A 46 16.32 30.05 16.31
N GLU A 47 15.63 29.12 15.63
CA GLU A 47 15.60 27.70 15.93
C GLU A 47 16.44 26.91 14.92
N THR A 48 16.98 25.79 15.40
CA THR A 48 17.65 24.80 14.56
C THR A 48 16.63 23.75 14.10
N VAL A 49 16.37 23.72 12.81
CA VAL A 49 15.43 22.79 12.17
C VAL A 49 16.25 21.70 11.45
N LEU A 50 15.94 20.45 11.72
CA LEU A 50 16.52 19.32 11.00
C LEU A 50 15.75 19.13 9.68
N ARG A 51 16.47 19.14 8.57
CA ARG A 51 15.96 18.87 7.25
C ARG A 51 16.48 17.53 6.76
N VAL A 52 15.54 16.64 6.35
CA VAL A 52 15.89 15.34 5.72
C VAL A 52 15.52 15.40 4.23
N THR A 53 16.41 14.89 3.36
CA THR A 53 16.26 14.98 1.90
C THR A 53 16.60 13.65 1.23
N ASP A 54 16.03 13.41 0.08
CA ASP A 54 16.30 12.26 -0.79
C ASP A 54 17.47 12.48 -1.79
N GLY A 55 18.15 13.62 -1.67
CA GLY A 55 19.25 14.00 -2.56
C GLY A 55 18.83 14.69 -3.85
N THR A 56 17.51 14.73 -4.18
CA THR A 56 16.97 15.47 -5.36
C THR A 56 16.46 16.86 -4.99
N ALA A 57 16.44 17.16 -3.70
CA ALA A 57 15.87 18.39 -3.16
C ALA A 57 16.74 19.62 -3.48
N GLN A 58 16.10 20.78 -3.56
CA GLN A 58 16.77 22.08 -3.67
C GLN A 58 17.75 22.33 -2.52
N SER A 59 18.72 23.24 -2.71
CA SER A 59 19.69 23.60 -1.67
C SER A 59 19.02 24.14 -0.40
N ASP A 60 19.72 24.06 0.76
CA ASP A 60 19.19 24.56 2.03
C ASP A 60 18.86 26.06 1.99
N SER A 61 19.67 26.86 1.31
CA SER A 61 19.41 28.28 1.15
C SER A 61 18.17 28.57 0.32
N SER A 62 17.96 27.85 -0.79
CA SER A 62 16.76 28.00 -1.62
C SER A 62 15.51 27.52 -0.90
N PHE A 63 15.62 26.41 -0.15
CA PHE A 63 14.52 25.88 0.65
C PHE A 63 14.13 26.87 1.76
N THR A 64 15.11 27.36 2.51
CA THR A 64 14.86 28.34 3.59
C THR A 64 14.22 29.60 3.02
N ALA A 65 14.72 30.12 1.89
CA ALA A 65 14.15 31.30 1.26
C ALA A 65 12.69 31.14 0.80
N SER A 66 12.32 29.93 0.35
CA SER A 66 10.96 29.65 -0.16
C SER A 66 9.98 29.19 0.92
N LYS A 67 10.45 28.64 2.04
CA LYS A 67 9.63 27.97 3.04
C LYS A 67 9.77 28.52 4.47
N SER A 68 10.50 29.62 4.66
CA SER A 68 10.73 30.21 6.00
C SER A 68 9.43 30.52 6.75
N GLY A 69 8.42 31.08 6.10
CA GLY A 69 7.14 31.39 6.73
C GLY A 69 6.36 30.16 7.19
N GLU A 70 6.35 29.10 6.36
CA GLU A 70 5.68 27.84 6.74
C GLU A 70 6.40 27.15 7.92
N ILE A 71 7.74 27.20 7.92
CA ILE A 71 8.55 26.62 9.00
C ILE A 71 8.37 27.43 10.29
N GLU A 72 8.34 28.75 10.18
CA GLU A 72 8.11 29.63 11.35
C GLU A 72 6.73 29.42 11.97
N SER A 73 5.67 29.31 11.15
CA SER A 73 4.33 28.97 11.61
C SER A 73 4.30 27.62 12.32
N ALA A 74 4.97 26.59 11.77
CA ALA A 74 5.07 25.27 12.41
C ALA A 74 5.83 25.34 13.75
N ILE A 75 6.92 26.12 13.86
CA ILE A 75 7.67 26.34 15.09
C ILE A 75 6.77 27.01 16.14
N ASN A 76 6.02 28.06 15.77
CA ASN A 76 5.13 28.75 16.67
C ASN A 76 4.00 27.86 17.17
N THR A 77 3.42 27.04 16.31
CA THR A 77 2.42 26.02 16.70
C THR A 77 2.99 25.02 17.69
N TYR A 78 4.22 24.53 17.45
CA TYR A 78 4.91 23.61 18.36
C TYR A 78 5.19 24.24 19.74
N ARG A 79 5.53 25.52 19.77
CA ARG A 79 5.76 26.28 21.02
C ARG A 79 4.48 26.62 21.76
N GLY A 80 3.31 26.38 21.20
CA GLY A 80 2.02 26.77 21.76
C GLY A 80 1.84 28.29 21.82
N VAL A 81 2.55 29.03 20.97
CA VAL A 81 2.35 30.46 20.79
C VAL A 81 1.10 30.62 19.92
N PRO A 82 0.03 31.29 20.39
CA PRO A 82 -1.12 31.58 19.51
C PRO A 82 -0.63 32.39 18.31
N ASP A 83 -1.16 32.11 17.14
CA ASP A 83 -0.91 32.92 15.94
C ASP A 83 -1.07 34.39 16.30
N GLN A 84 -0.11 35.23 15.89
CA GLN A 84 -0.18 36.68 16.16
C GLN A 84 -1.51 37.21 15.64
N PRO A 85 -2.17 38.12 16.39
CA PRO A 85 -3.35 38.78 15.87
C PRO A 85 -3.00 39.50 14.57
N GLU A 86 -3.87 39.36 13.59
CA GLU A 86 -3.79 40.07 12.31
C GLU A 86 -3.40 41.54 12.50
N PRO A 87 -2.54 42.11 11.64
CA PRO A 87 -2.18 43.52 11.74
C PRO A 87 -3.45 44.40 11.73
N PRO A 88 -3.49 45.49 12.51
CA PRO A 88 -4.70 46.29 12.65
C PRO A 88 -5.22 46.74 11.28
N VAL A 89 -6.48 46.41 11.05
CA VAL A 89 -7.23 46.77 9.85
C VAL A 89 -7.12 48.31 9.68
N GLN A 90 -6.56 48.77 8.56
CA GLN A 90 -6.60 50.19 8.20
C GLN A 90 -8.07 50.62 8.12
N PRO A 91 -8.41 51.85 8.57
CA PRO A 91 -9.77 52.36 8.43
C PRO A 91 -10.17 52.34 6.96
N ASP A 92 -11.37 51.85 6.70
CA ASP A 92 -11.97 51.77 5.39
C ASP A 92 -11.95 53.13 4.66
N PRO A 93 -11.59 53.17 3.38
CA PRO A 93 -11.84 54.34 2.54
C PRO A 93 -13.35 54.60 2.45
N PRO A 94 -13.79 55.85 2.27
CA PRO A 94 -15.20 56.19 2.24
C PRO A 94 -15.95 55.41 1.16
N PRO A 95 -17.26 55.09 1.40
CA PRO A 95 -18.02 54.17 0.55
C PRO A 95 -18.07 54.63 -0.91
N GLN A 96 -17.56 53.82 -1.80
CA GLN A 96 -17.79 53.95 -3.24
C GLN A 96 -19.25 53.57 -3.57
N PRO A 97 -19.83 54.10 -4.64
CA PRO A 97 -21.21 53.80 -5.03
C PRO A 97 -21.37 52.30 -5.23
N VAL A 98 -22.39 51.75 -4.56
CA VAL A 98 -22.77 50.32 -4.61
C VAL A 98 -23.06 49.97 -6.08
N GLN A 99 -22.18 49.16 -6.70
CA GLN A 99 -22.55 48.41 -7.89
C GLN A 99 -23.56 47.33 -7.45
N PRO A 100 -24.58 46.99 -8.27
CA PRO A 100 -25.50 45.94 -7.96
C PRO A 100 -24.73 44.64 -7.71
N GLU A 101 -24.94 44.02 -6.54
CA GLU A 101 -24.42 42.70 -6.21
C GLU A 101 -24.87 41.73 -7.31
N GLU A 102 -23.90 41.15 -8.02
CA GLU A 102 -24.14 39.94 -8.79
C GLU A 102 -24.62 38.86 -7.81
N PRO A 103 -25.67 38.08 -8.16
CA PRO A 103 -26.12 36.98 -7.29
C PRO A 103 -24.96 36.04 -6.99
N PRO A 104 -24.83 35.56 -5.75
CA PRO A 104 -23.75 34.65 -5.38
C PRO A 104 -23.72 33.49 -6.36
N ILE A 105 -22.58 33.29 -7.01
CA ILE A 105 -22.32 32.08 -7.79
C ILE A 105 -22.49 30.93 -6.80
N PRO A 106 -23.41 29.96 -7.05
CA PRO A 106 -23.53 28.81 -6.18
C PRO A 106 -22.14 28.18 -6.08
N GLU A 107 -21.63 28.04 -4.86
CA GLU A 107 -20.49 27.16 -4.58
C GLU A 107 -20.88 25.80 -5.16
N VAL A 108 -20.27 25.46 -6.30
CA VAL A 108 -20.34 24.11 -6.81
C VAL A 108 -19.51 23.34 -5.77
N GLU A 109 -20.21 22.61 -4.86
CA GLU A 109 -19.55 21.56 -4.10
C GLU A 109 -18.90 20.67 -5.15
N GLU A 110 -17.56 20.78 -5.27
CA GLU A 110 -16.78 19.80 -6.04
C GLU A 110 -17.09 18.45 -5.39
N GLU A 111 -17.90 17.63 -6.06
CA GLU A 111 -18.08 16.25 -5.66
C GLU A 111 -16.68 15.66 -5.47
N PRO A 112 -16.35 15.07 -4.30
CA PRO A 112 -15.03 14.53 -4.07
C PRO A 112 -14.71 13.56 -5.19
N ALA A 113 -13.61 13.79 -5.90
CA ALA A 113 -13.18 12.98 -7.02
C ALA A 113 -13.29 11.50 -6.63
N GLN A 114 -14.08 10.71 -7.38
CA GLN A 114 -14.28 9.30 -7.09
C GLN A 114 -12.92 8.60 -7.05
N ARG A 115 -12.63 7.92 -5.97
CA ARG A 115 -11.40 7.14 -5.80
C ARG A 115 -11.69 5.92 -4.92
N PRO A 116 -10.98 4.81 -5.10
CA PRO A 116 -11.13 3.67 -4.22
C PRO A 116 -10.80 4.01 -2.78
N ALA A 117 -11.56 3.45 -1.83
CA ALA A 117 -11.24 3.55 -0.41
C ALA A 117 -9.98 2.74 -0.07
N TYR A 118 -9.89 1.52 -0.62
CA TYR A 118 -8.73 0.64 -0.56
C TYR A 118 -8.51 -0.04 -1.90
N VAL A 119 -7.25 -0.23 -2.30
CA VAL A 119 -6.87 -1.06 -3.44
C VAL A 119 -6.06 -2.24 -2.92
N TYR A 120 -6.58 -3.45 -3.10
CA TYR A 120 -5.88 -4.69 -2.79
C TYR A 120 -5.13 -5.15 -4.05
N LEU A 121 -3.80 -5.07 -4.01
CA LEU A 121 -2.96 -5.65 -5.06
C LEU A 121 -2.87 -7.16 -4.83
N THR A 122 -3.31 -7.93 -5.81
CA THR A 122 -3.35 -9.39 -5.70
C THR A 122 -2.64 -10.03 -6.90
N PHE A 123 -1.76 -10.99 -6.61
CA PHE A 123 -0.97 -11.68 -7.63
C PHE A 123 -1.48 -13.11 -7.77
N TYR A 124 -1.83 -13.49 -9.00
CA TYR A 124 -2.44 -14.78 -9.29
C TYR A 124 -1.49 -15.69 -10.04
N GLY A 125 -1.37 -16.93 -9.58
CA GLY A 125 -0.61 -17.98 -10.23
C GLY A 125 0.69 -18.36 -9.50
N ALA A 126 1.43 -19.28 -10.14
CA ALA A 126 2.71 -19.74 -9.62
C ALA A 126 3.78 -18.63 -9.70
N PRO A 127 4.63 -18.51 -8.66
CA PRO A 127 5.81 -17.65 -8.73
C PRO A 127 6.69 -18.02 -9.93
N THR A 128 7.20 -17.01 -10.64
CA THR A 128 8.11 -17.16 -11.78
C THR A 128 9.46 -16.49 -11.49
N SER A 129 10.37 -16.54 -12.45
CA SER A 129 11.64 -15.80 -12.39
C SER A 129 11.47 -14.27 -12.32
N TYR A 130 10.28 -13.76 -12.60
CA TYR A 130 9.97 -12.32 -12.50
C TYR A 130 9.44 -11.93 -11.11
N THR A 131 9.01 -12.87 -10.29
CA THR A 131 8.43 -12.59 -8.96
C THR A 131 9.40 -11.86 -8.02
N PRO A 132 10.71 -12.15 -7.99
CA PRO A 132 11.64 -11.37 -7.16
C PRO A 132 11.62 -9.87 -7.47
N ALA A 133 11.58 -9.47 -8.73
CA ALA A 133 11.52 -8.06 -9.12
C ALA A 133 10.17 -7.40 -8.75
N ILE A 134 9.08 -8.18 -8.70
CA ILE A 134 7.77 -7.71 -8.20
C ILE A 134 7.85 -7.41 -6.70
N LEU A 135 8.46 -8.32 -5.93
CA LEU A 135 8.66 -8.12 -4.48
C LEU A 135 9.55 -6.91 -4.20
N ASP A 136 10.65 -6.74 -4.96
CA ASP A 136 11.51 -5.54 -4.87
C ASP A 136 10.73 -4.24 -5.15
N ALA A 137 9.81 -4.26 -6.12
CA ALA A 137 8.98 -3.12 -6.45
C ALA A 137 7.97 -2.77 -5.33
N LEU A 138 7.38 -3.79 -4.70
CA LEU A 138 6.47 -3.62 -3.56
C LEU A 138 7.21 -3.09 -2.32
N ASP A 139 8.38 -3.66 -2.02
CA ASP A 139 9.23 -3.22 -0.90
C ASP A 139 9.66 -1.77 -1.08
N SER A 140 10.17 -1.41 -2.28
CA SER A 140 10.58 -0.03 -2.61
C SER A 140 9.45 0.99 -2.43
N ALA A 141 8.21 0.55 -2.64
CA ALA A 141 7.01 1.38 -2.46
C ALA A 141 6.43 1.29 -1.04
N ASN A 142 7.01 0.49 -0.15
CA ASN A 142 6.50 0.16 1.18
C ASN A 142 5.02 -0.28 1.12
N ARG A 143 4.70 -1.22 0.21
CA ARG A 143 3.35 -1.73 -0.02
C ARG A 143 3.27 -3.22 0.25
N GLN A 144 2.18 -3.62 0.87
CA GLN A 144 1.84 -5.03 1.07
C GLN A 144 0.85 -5.49 0.02
N ALA A 145 0.92 -6.78 -0.34
CA ALA A 145 0.04 -7.40 -1.33
C ALA A 145 -0.40 -8.79 -0.89
N THR A 146 -1.26 -9.41 -1.67
CA THR A 146 -1.73 -10.79 -1.44
C THR A 146 -1.36 -11.65 -2.65
N PHE A 147 -0.79 -12.82 -2.40
CA PHE A 147 -0.33 -13.75 -3.44
C PHE A 147 -1.19 -15.01 -3.42
N PHE A 148 -2.02 -15.18 -4.46
CA PHE A 148 -2.85 -16.35 -4.66
C PHE A 148 -2.04 -17.44 -5.37
N LEU A 149 -1.47 -18.34 -4.57
CA LEU A 149 -0.61 -19.43 -4.99
C LEU A 149 -1.45 -20.66 -5.39
N PRO A 150 -1.16 -21.35 -6.51
CA PRO A 150 -1.93 -22.50 -6.93
C PRO A 150 -1.85 -23.61 -5.89
N VAL A 151 -2.93 -24.38 -5.73
CA VAL A 151 -2.95 -25.56 -4.83
C VAL A 151 -2.01 -26.67 -5.29
N ASP A 152 -1.62 -26.70 -6.58
CA ASP A 152 -0.50 -27.50 -7.03
C ASP A 152 0.83 -26.90 -6.54
N THR A 153 1.28 -27.39 -5.40
CA THR A 153 2.50 -26.90 -4.77
C THR A 153 3.79 -27.27 -5.49
N ALA A 154 3.74 -28.16 -6.49
CA ALA A 154 4.89 -28.47 -7.34
C ALA A 154 5.28 -27.26 -8.23
N ALA A 155 4.33 -26.37 -8.46
CA ALA A 155 4.58 -25.12 -9.19
C ALA A 155 5.23 -24.02 -8.32
N TRP A 156 5.42 -24.23 -7.01
CA TRP A 156 5.99 -23.23 -6.13
C TRP A 156 7.52 -23.21 -6.20
N THR A 157 8.07 -22.01 -6.13
CA THR A 157 9.49 -21.82 -5.85
C THR A 157 9.63 -21.52 -4.36
N ASP A 158 10.19 -22.46 -3.60
CA ASP A 158 10.23 -22.42 -2.12
C ASP A 158 10.79 -21.13 -1.57
N ASP A 159 11.93 -20.66 -2.10
CA ASP A 159 12.58 -19.42 -1.63
C ASP A 159 11.70 -18.19 -1.90
N THR A 160 10.99 -18.16 -3.03
CA THR A 160 10.06 -17.07 -3.33
C THR A 160 8.86 -17.09 -2.39
N VAL A 161 8.31 -18.27 -2.06
CA VAL A 161 7.20 -18.37 -1.10
C VAL A 161 7.64 -17.93 0.30
N ARG A 162 8.85 -18.32 0.74
CA ARG A 162 9.42 -17.82 2.00
C ARG A 162 9.56 -16.30 2.00
N ARG A 163 10.05 -15.74 0.89
CA ARG A 163 10.25 -14.31 0.73
C ARG A 163 8.92 -13.54 0.78
N ILE A 164 7.87 -14.01 0.10
CA ILE A 164 6.52 -13.43 0.15
C ILE A 164 6.06 -13.23 1.59
N VAL A 165 6.20 -14.26 2.43
CA VAL A 165 5.77 -14.20 3.83
C VAL A 165 6.70 -13.35 4.68
N ALA A 166 8.02 -13.47 4.49
CA ALA A 166 9.03 -12.74 5.26
C ALA A 166 8.95 -11.21 5.05
N GLU A 167 8.57 -10.76 3.86
CA GLU A 167 8.38 -9.34 3.52
C GLU A 167 6.99 -8.81 3.93
N GLY A 168 6.19 -9.63 4.61
CA GLY A 168 4.92 -9.21 5.19
C GLY A 168 3.74 -9.23 4.22
N HIS A 169 3.87 -9.85 3.04
CA HIS A 169 2.75 -10.08 2.15
C HIS A 169 1.87 -11.23 2.67
N ALA A 170 0.61 -11.27 2.23
CA ALA A 170 -0.31 -12.34 2.61
C ALA A 170 -0.26 -13.49 1.59
N PRO A 171 0.06 -14.73 1.98
CA PRO A 171 -0.18 -15.87 1.14
C PRO A 171 -1.68 -16.19 1.12
N ALA A 172 -2.19 -16.56 -0.05
CA ALA A 172 -3.54 -17.05 -0.29
C ALA A 172 -3.46 -18.24 -1.25
N LEU A 173 -4.52 -19.01 -1.39
CA LEU A 173 -4.54 -20.19 -2.26
C LEU A 173 -5.44 -19.98 -3.47
N LEU A 174 -5.02 -20.50 -4.62
CA LEU A 174 -5.71 -20.42 -5.89
C LEU A 174 -6.16 -21.81 -6.31
N LEU A 175 -7.48 -22.01 -6.35
CA LEU A 175 -8.09 -23.24 -6.86
C LEU A 175 -8.20 -23.18 -8.39
N ASP A 176 -8.14 -24.36 -9.02
CA ASP A 176 -8.64 -24.60 -10.38
C ASP A 176 -9.76 -25.64 -10.31
N ALA A 177 -10.97 -25.20 -10.02
CA ALA A 177 -12.14 -26.06 -9.91
C ALA A 177 -12.66 -26.56 -11.29
N SER A 178 -12.03 -26.17 -12.40
CA SER A 178 -12.34 -26.73 -13.72
C SER A 178 -11.85 -28.17 -13.85
N SER A 179 -10.82 -28.54 -13.08
CA SER A 179 -10.21 -29.87 -13.05
C SER A 179 -10.76 -30.77 -11.94
N GLU A 180 -11.46 -30.20 -10.94
CA GLU A 180 -11.99 -30.95 -9.79
C GLU A 180 -13.42 -30.44 -9.45
N THR A 181 -14.37 -31.34 -9.45
CA THR A 181 -15.77 -31.04 -9.17
C THR A 181 -16.26 -31.50 -7.80
N ASP A 182 -15.54 -32.41 -7.17
CA ASP A 182 -15.87 -32.90 -5.82
C ASP A 182 -15.51 -31.87 -4.75
N PRO A 183 -16.49 -31.37 -3.96
CA PRO A 183 -16.25 -30.40 -2.92
C PRO A 183 -15.22 -30.85 -1.86
N ASP A 184 -15.24 -32.13 -1.48
CA ASP A 184 -14.34 -32.67 -0.46
C ASP A 184 -12.89 -32.75 -1.00
N ALA A 185 -12.73 -33.08 -2.28
CA ALA A 185 -11.43 -33.09 -2.94
C ALA A 185 -10.84 -31.66 -3.05
N LEU A 186 -11.66 -30.65 -3.31
CA LEU A 186 -11.22 -29.24 -3.25
C LEU A 186 -10.71 -28.84 -1.86
N VAL A 187 -11.44 -29.20 -0.80
CA VAL A 187 -11.02 -28.91 0.57
C VAL A 187 -9.73 -29.67 0.91
N ALA A 188 -9.60 -30.92 0.47
CA ALA A 188 -8.39 -31.72 0.69
C ALA A 188 -7.17 -31.10 -0.02
N SER A 189 -7.33 -30.61 -1.25
CA SER A 189 -6.24 -29.93 -1.98
C SER A 189 -5.75 -28.65 -1.27
N LEU A 190 -6.68 -27.85 -0.74
CA LEU A 190 -6.35 -26.67 0.07
C LEU A 190 -5.63 -27.03 1.38
N THR A 191 -6.04 -28.13 2.01
CA THR A 191 -5.40 -28.63 3.23
C THR A 191 -3.96 -29.03 2.95
N SER A 192 -3.71 -29.81 1.90
CA SER A 192 -2.36 -30.22 1.50
C SER A 192 -1.47 -29.03 1.13
N ALA A 193 -2.03 -28.03 0.41
CA ALA A 193 -1.31 -26.81 0.09
C ALA A 193 -0.97 -25.98 1.34
N ASN A 194 -1.87 -25.91 2.31
CA ASN A 194 -1.61 -25.26 3.60
C ASN A 194 -0.55 -25.98 4.45
N GLU A 195 -0.52 -27.30 4.43
CA GLU A 195 0.54 -28.09 5.08
C GLU A 195 1.90 -27.76 4.46
N ARG A 196 1.98 -27.67 3.13
CA ARG A 196 3.21 -27.27 2.44
C ARG A 196 3.59 -25.83 2.79
N LEU A 197 2.62 -24.91 2.80
CA LEU A 197 2.85 -23.50 3.16
C LEU A 197 3.38 -23.39 4.61
N ALA A 198 2.77 -24.11 5.55
CA ALA A 198 3.20 -24.15 6.95
C ALA A 198 4.62 -24.72 7.11
N LEU A 199 4.96 -25.76 6.35
CA LEU A 199 6.31 -26.34 6.35
C LEU A 199 7.37 -25.35 5.86
N LEU A 200 7.04 -24.51 4.86
CA LEU A 200 7.97 -23.55 4.27
C LEU A 200 8.12 -22.27 5.10
N THR A 201 7.03 -21.80 5.71
CA THR A 201 6.93 -20.43 6.23
C THR A 201 6.44 -20.33 7.67
N GLY A 202 5.94 -21.42 8.25
CA GLY A 202 5.32 -21.43 9.57
C GLY A 202 3.90 -20.87 9.63
N VAL A 203 3.31 -20.44 8.48
CA VAL A 203 1.96 -19.88 8.45
C VAL A 203 1.02 -20.71 7.58
N THR A 204 -0.28 -20.54 7.83
CA THR A 204 -1.38 -21.08 6.99
C THR A 204 -2.28 -19.93 6.55
N THR A 205 -3.14 -20.18 5.55
CA THR A 205 -4.10 -19.19 5.08
C THR A 205 -5.52 -19.76 5.00
N ARG A 206 -6.51 -18.88 5.16
CA ARG A 206 -7.93 -19.17 4.92
C ARG A 206 -8.51 -18.29 3.81
N ILE A 207 -7.65 -17.64 3.04
CA ILE A 207 -8.01 -16.79 1.91
C ILE A 207 -7.83 -17.62 0.65
N VAL A 208 -8.88 -17.73 -0.16
CA VAL A 208 -8.89 -18.56 -1.36
C VAL A 208 -9.59 -17.82 -2.50
N SER A 209 -9.12 -18.05 -3.71
CA SER A 209 -9.79 -17.67 -4.96
C SER A 209 -9.87 -18.88 -5.89
N ASN A 210 -10.68 -18.76 -6.91
CA ASN A 210 -10.74 -19.74 -8.00
C ASN A 210 -10.27 -19.12 -9.30
N GLN A 211 -9.50 -19.86 -10.09
CA GLN A 211 -8.91 -19.41 -11.36
C GLN A 211 -9.95 -18.78 -12.31
N SER A 212 -11.13 -19.40 -12.38
CA SER A 212 -12.24 -18.94 -13.22
C SER A 212 -13.25 -18.06 -12.47
N GLY A 213 -12.86 -17.54 -11.29
CA GLY A 213 -13.70 -16.79 -10.37
C GLY A 213 -14.62 -17.65 -9.53
N CYS A 214 -15.08 -17.11 -8.40
CA CYS A 214 -15.94 -17.81 -7.44
C CYS A 214 -17.34 -18.11 -7.97
N LYS A 215 -17.79 -17.39 -9.00
CA LYS A 215 -19.04 -17.69 -9.73
C LYS A 215 -19.01 -19.05 -10.44
N ALA A 216 -17.86 -19.51 -10.82
CA ALA A 216 -17.69 -20.80 -11.49
C ALA A 216 -17.81 -21.98 -10.53
N LEU A 217 -17.70 -21.73 -9.22
CA LEU A 217 -17.93 -22.74 -8.19
C LEU A 217 -19.45 -23.03 -8.04
N THR A 218 -19.81 -24.29 -7.89
CA THR A 218 -21.19 -24.69 -7.52
C THR A 218 -21.49 -24.25 -6.08
N GLU A 219 -22.75 -24.21 -5.73
CA GLU A 219 -23.18 -23.89 -4.35
C GLU A 219 -22.57 -24.87 -3.36
N ALA A 220 -22.63 -26.19 -3.65
CA ALA A 220 -22.04 -27.23 -2.81
C ALA A 220 -20.51 -27.04 -2.59
N GLN A 221 -19.78 -26.63 -3.63
CA GLN A 221 -18.36 -26.33 -3.50
C GLN A 221 -18.12 -25.12 -2.61
N ARG A 222 -18.87 -24.02 -2.81
CA ARG A 222 -18.76 -22.85 -1.94
C ARG A 222 -19.10 -23.17 -0.49
N ASP A 223 -20.16 -23.92 -0.26
CA ASP A 223 -20.57 -24.33 1.10
C ASP A 223 -19.52 -25.18 1.79
N ALA A 224 -18.92 -26.14 1.09
CA ALA A 224 -17.83 -26.95 1.62
C ALA A 224 -16.59 -26.10 1.98
N LEU A 225 -16.21 -25.16 1.11
CA LEU A 225 -15.09 -24.24 1.36
C LEU A 225 -15.34 -23.36 2.57
N VAL A 226 -16.53 -22.78 2.67
CA VAL A 226 -16.93 -21.92 3.81
C VAL A 226 -17.02 -22.75 5.10
N ALA A 227 -17.59 -23.97 5.06
CA ALA A 227 -17.64 -24.86 6.21
C ALA A 227 -16.23 -25.27 6.71
N ALA A 228 -15.26 -25.38 5.80
CA ALA A 228 -13.85 -25.59 6.12
C ALA A 228 -13.13 -24.30 6.61
N GLY A 229 -13.84 -23.18 6.73
CA GLY A 229 -13.34 -21.89 7.24
C GLY A 229 -12.63 -21.03 6.22
N TYR A 230 -12.74 -21.34 4.93
CA TYR A 230 -12.15 -20.51 3.88
C TYR A 230 -13.06 -19.32 3.54
N ARG A 231 -12.43 -18.20 3.15
CA ARG A 231 -13.08 -17.00 2.63
C ARG A 231 -12.77 -16.81 1.17
N LEU A 232 -13.82 -16.66 0.37
CA LEU A 232 -13.75 -16.61 -1.09
C LEU A 232 -13.49 -15.18 -1.57
N TRP A 233 -12.51 -15.03 -2.46
CA TRP A 233 -12.12 -13.74 -3.01
C TRP A 233 -12.03 -13.79 -4.52
N ASP A 234 -12.46 -12.71 -5.18
CA ASP A 234 -12.21 -12.48 -6.61
C ASP A 234 -11.60 -11.11 -6.84
N ALA A 235 -10.80 -11.02 -7.89
CA ALA A 235 -10.43 -9.72 -8.42
C ALA A 235 -11.62 -9.10 -9.18
N ALA A 236 -11.81 -7.80 -8.96
CA ALA A 236 -12.81 -7.03 -9.68
C ALA A 236 -12.25 -6.43 -10.98
N LEU A 237 -10.93 -6.34 -11.08
CA LEU A 237 -10.21 -5.75 -12.21
C LEU A 237 -8.95 -6.55 -12.52
N ASP A 238 -8.80 -7.01 -13.76
CA ASP A 238 -7.54 -7.52 -14.30
C ASP A 238 -6.74 -6.33 -14.88
N SER A 239 -5.51 -6.16 -14.42
CA SER A 239 -4.63 -5.08 -14.89
C SER A 239 -4.19 -5.27 -16.35
N GLY A 240 -4.23 -6.49 -16.87
CA GLY A 240 -3.75 -6.85 -18.20
C GLY A 240 -2.21 -6.93 -18.33
N ASP A 241 -1.49 -6.90 -17.22
CA ASP A 241 -0.02 -6.89 -17.16
C ASP A 241 0.63 -8.17 -17.73
N ALA A 242 -0.12 -9.26 -17.83
CA ALA A 242 0.36 -10.50 -18.48
C ALA A 242 0.47 -10.40 -20.00
N THR A 243 -0.32 -9.52 -20.64
CA THR A 243 -0.47 -9.48 -22.10
C THR A 243 -0.20 -8.11 -22.71
N GLN A 244 -0.08 -7.07 -21.90
CA GLN A 244 0.12 -5.70 -22.32
C GLN A 244 1.44 -5.15 -21.77
N SER A 245 1.92 -4.05 -22.37
CA SER A 245 3.04 -3.32 -21.78
C SER A 245 2.68 -2.71 -20.42
N ALA A 246 3.66 -2.57 -19.55
CA ALA A 246 3.49 -1.99 -18.23
C ALA A 246 2.80 -0.61 -18.26
N ALA A 247 3.16 0.25 -19.22
CA ALA A 247 2.55 1.56 -19.38
C ALA A 247 1.05 1.47 -19.72
N ARG A 248 0.65 0.50 -20.55
CA ARG A 248 -0.76 0.30 -20.93
C ARG A 248 -1.56 -0.33 -19.78
N ALA A 249 -1.02 -1.35 -19.15
CA ALA A 249 -1.62 -1.97 -17.97
C ALA A 249 -1.85 -0.92 -16.84
N TYR A 250 -0.83 -0.10 -16.58
CA TYR A 250 -0.96 1.03 -15.67
C TYR A 250 -2.06 2.00 -16.08
N ALA A 251 -2.07 2.48 -17.33
CA ALA A 251 -3.03 3.50 -17.76
C ALA A 251 -4.47 3.01 -17.64
N THR A 252 -4.74 1.76 -18.06
CA THR A 252 -6.07 1.15 -17.94
C THR A 252 -6.51 1.00 -16.49
N THR A 253 -5.60 0.50 -15.63
CA THR A 253 -5.90 0.30 -14.20
C THR A 253 -6.10 1.63 -13.47
N ALA A 254 -5.27 2.64 -13.73
CA ALA A 254 -5.39 3.97 -13.12
C ALA A 254 -6.69 4.68 -13.53
N GLN A 255 -7.15 4.49 -14.77
CA GLN A 255 -8.44 5.00 -15.22
C GLN A 255 -9.60 4.38 -14.44
N GLN A 256 -9.54 3.09 -14.14
CA GLN A 256 -10.56 2.42 -13.32
C GLN A 256 -10.54 2.92 -11.86
N PHE A 257 -9.37 3.24 -11.31
CA PHE A 257 -9.31 3.86 -9.98
C PHE A 257 -10.07 5.18 -9.93
N ALA A 258 -9.97 6.02 -10.96
CA ALA A 258 -10.66 7.30 -11.04
C ALA A 258 -12.19 7.18 -11.18
N SER A 259 -12.71 6.00 -11.51
CA SER A 259 -14.14 5.73 -11.71
C SER A 259 -14.74 4.79 -10.65
N THR A 260 -13.95 4.37 -9.66
CA THR A 260 -14.39 3.39 -8.65
C THR A 260 -14.56 4.06 -7.30
N SER A 261 -15.68 3.80 -6.64
CA SER A 261 -15.91 4.09 -5.23
C SER A 261 -15.86 2.79 -4.42
N GLY A 262 -15.35 2.85 -3.17
CA GLY A 262 -15.25 1.68 -2.29
C GLY A 262 -13.96 0.91 -2.46
N ASN A 263 -13.98 -0.39 -2.18
CA ASN A 263 -12.79 -1.25 -2.22
C ASN A 263 -12.62 -1.89 -3.59
N LEU A 264 -11.40 -1.97 -4.08
CA LEU A 264 -11.06 -2.57 -5.36
C LEU A 264 -10.00 -3.65 -5.20
N VAL A 265 -10.25 -4.84 -5.72
CA VAL A 265 -9.28 -5.93 -5.80
C VAL A 265 -8.74 -5.99 -7.23
N VAL A 266 -7.44 -5.79 -7.39
CA VAL A 266 -6.75 -5.75 -8.69
C VAL A 266 -5.94 -7.03 -8.87
N GLN A 267 -6.23 -7.76 -9.93
CA GLN A 267 -5.46 -8.90 -10.37
C GLN A 267 -4.21 -8.45 -11.12
N LEU A 268 -3.09 -8.98 -10.70
CA LEU A 268 -1.77 -8.89 -11.31
C LEU A 268 -1.25 -10.32 -11.49
N HIS A 269 -0.27 -10.47 -12.35
CA HIS A 269 0.32 -11.75 -12.69
C HIS A 269 1.82 -11.79 -12.33
N HIS A 270 2.48 -12.91 -12.59
CA HIS A 270 3.92 -13.06 -12.41
C HIS A 270 4.64 -12.93 -13.75
N SER A 271 4.40 -11.82 -14.47
CA SER A 271 4.92 -11.56 -15.82
C SER A 271 6.13 -10.62 -15.81
N ARG A 272 6.76 -10.50 -16.96
CA ARG A 272 7.90 -9.59 -17.17
C ARG A 272 7.54 -8.12 -16.88
N GLU A 273 6.33 -7.72 -17.29
CA GLU A 273 5.89 -6.33 -17.23
C GLU A 273 5.35 -5.94 -15.84
N THR A 274 5.09 -6.94 -14.99
CA THR A 274 4.38 -6.75 -13.71
C THR A 274 5.15 -5.86 -12.75
N ALA A 275 6.46 -6.04 -12.62
CA ALA A 275 7.26 -5.23 -11.68
C ALA A 275 7.18 -3.74 -12.02
N GLN A 276 7.27 -3.37 -13.29
CA GLN A 276 7.14 -1.99 -13.74
C GLN A 276 5.70 -1.49 -13.60
N THR A 277 4.70 -2.33 -13.88
CA THR A 277 3.28 -2.00 -13.65
C THR A 277 3.03 -1.67 -12.18
N VAL A 278 3.56 -2.47 -11.25
CA VAL A 278 3.47 -2.25 -9.80
C VAL A 278 4.12 -0.93 -9.41
N GLN A 279 5.32 -0.61 -9.92
CA GLN A 279 5.99 0.67 -9.65
C GLN A 279 5.12 1.87 -10.06
N LEU A 280 4.54 1.81 -11.25
CA LEU A 280 3.67 2.88 -11.76
C LEU A 280 2.38 3.01 -10.95
N LEU A 281 1.72 1.89 -10.63
CA LEU A 281 0.49 1.87 -9.84
C LEU A 281 0.71 2.36 -8.40
N THR A 282 1.77 1.89 -7.74
CA THR A 282 2.08 2.29 -6.36
C THR A 282 2.46 3.77 -6.27
N ALA A 283 3.19 4.29 -7.26
CA ALA A 283 3.48 5.72 -7.36
C ALA A 283 2.21 6.55 -7.56
N TYR A 284 1.28 6.10 -8.41
CA TYR A 284 -0.02 6.74 -8.59
C TYR A 284 -0.83 6.74 -7.29
N MET A 285 -0.99 5.56 -6.67
CA MET A 285 -1.73 5.41 -5.42
C MET A 285 -1.15 6.29 -4.30
N SER A 286 0.18 6.43 -4.22
CA SER A 286 0.83 7.30 -3.24
C SER A 286 0.48 8.77 -3.47
N ARG A 287 0.50 9.24 -4.73
CA ARG A 287 0.10 10.62 -5.08
C ARG A 287 -1.37 10.90 -4.79
N GLN A 288 -2.24 9.91 -4.97
CA GLN A 288 -3.68 10.04 -4.73
C GLN A 288 -4.09 9.74 -3.28
N GLY A 289 -3.15 9.36 -2.42
CA GLY A 289 -3.43 8.98 -1.05
C GLY A 289 -4.31 7.72 -0.95
N ILE A 290 -4.21 6.78 -1.91
CA ILE A 290 -4.97 5.53 -1.93
C ILE A 290 -4.20 4.48 -1.14
N PRO A 291 -4.78 3.95 -0.04
CA PRO A 291 -4.14 2.88 0.73
C PRO A 291 -4.22 1.54 0.00
N SER A 292 -3.16 0.73 0.14
CA SER A 292 -3.10 -0.62 -0.45
C SER A 292 -2.62 -1.63 0.60
N PRO A 293 -3.53 -2.10 1.48
CA PRO A 293 -3.21 -3.16 2.42
C PRO A 293 -3.24 -4.53 1.75
N ARG A 294 -2.61 -5.52 2.39
CA ARG A 294 -2.84 -6.94 2.08
C ARG A 294 -4.23 -7.36 2.56
N ILE A 295 -4.79 -8.40 1.96
CA ILE A 295 -6.01 -9.05 2.44
C ILE A 295 -5.69 -9.80 3.74
N THR A 296 -6.59 -9.71 4.72
CA THR A 296 -6.53 -10.44 5.98
C THR A 296 -7.81 -11.22 6.22
N ILE A 297 -7.79 -12.16 7.14
CA ILE A 297 -9.00 -12.94 7.49
C ILE A 297 -10.14 -12.07 8.04
N SER A 298 -9.83 -10.91 8.61
CA SER A 298 -10.81 -9.94 9.10
C SER A 298 -11.34 -9.00 8.02
N THR A 299 -10.73 -8.99 6.84
CA THR A 299 -11.21 -8.18 5.70
C THR A 299 -12.50 -8.83 5.16
N ALA A 300 -13.54 -8.02 4.93
CA ALA A 300 -14.79 -8.52 4.32
C ALA A 300 -14.52 -9.02 2.90
N PRO A 301 -14.93 -10.26 2.55
CA PRO A 301 -14.67 -10.81 1.23
C PRO A 301 -15.35 -10.04 0.11
N ILE A 302 -14.66 -9.93 -1.02
CA ILE A 302 -15.18 -9.39 -2.27
C ILE A 302 -15.08 -10.50 -3.31
N ASN A 303 -16.21 -10.92 -3.86
CA ASN A 303 -16.24 -11.94 -4.91
C ASN A 303 -17.47 -11.82 -5.81
N GLY A 304 -17.38 -12.38 -7.01
CA GLY A 304 -18.43 -12.34 -8.00
C GLY A 304 -19.67 -13.17 -7.66
N ALA A 305 -19.57 -14.10 -6.71
CA ALA A 305 -20.69 -14.90 -6.22
C ALA A 305 -21.53 -14.18 -5.17
N SER A 306 -21.10 -12.99 -4.72
CA SER A 306 -21.72 -12.23 -3.60
C SER A 306 -21.78 -13.02 -2.29
N ASP A 307 -20.86 -13.96 -2.10
CA ASP A 307 -20.73 -14.76 -0.89
C ASP A 307 -19.82 -14.03 0.10
N THR A 308 -20.37 -13.50 1.16
CA THR A 308 -19.68 -12.72 2.19
C THR A 308 -19.32 -13.51 3.44
N ARG A 309 -19.58 -14.80 3.44
CA ARG A 309 -19.30 -15.72 4.54
C ARG A 309 -17.81 -15.98 4.78
#